data_85bff21942334ab4f2e5ff7d0d74db96
#
_entry.id   85bff21942334ab4f2e5ff7d0d74db96
#
_cell.length_a   1.000
_cell.length_b   1.000
_cell.length_c   1.000
_cell.angle_alpha   90.00
_cell.angle_beta   90.00
_cell.angle_gamma   90.00
#
_symmetry.space_group_name_H-M   'P 1'
#
loop_
_entity.id
_entity.type
_entity.pdbx_description
1 polymer ?
#
loop_
_entity_poly.entity_id
_entity_poly.type
_entity_poly.pdbx_seq_one_letter_code
_entity_poly.pdbx_strand_id
1 'polypeptide(L)'
;MEYSIRQWMGAREIISQIKQGVREAYNDVKNLDAAMTNIAVVTDFSVEDLWGQINDYMAIAKQYGVTTQGVYEVTQLYYQQGLGTADVMAATTETLKMARIAGISYSDAADGMTVAIRAFNMDMTDAAHVTDVYSNVAA
;
A
#
# COMPACT_ATOMS: atom_id res chain seq x y z
N MET A 1 34.72 -25.59 27.54
CA MET A 1 35.10 -25.19 26.18
C MET A 1 33.95 -25.27 25.21
N GLU A 2 33.25 -26.38 25.08
CA GLU A 2 32.10 -26.51 24.18
C GLU A 2 30.96 -25.54 24.52
N TYR A 3 30.71 -25.27 25.79
CA TYR A 3 29.65 -24.34 26.21
C TYR A 3 29.93 -22.90 25.81
N SER A 4 31.15 -22.43 25.87
CA SER A 4 31.56 -21.08 25.45
C SER A 4 31.45 -20.89 23.94
N ILE A 5 31.79 -21.93 23.17
CA ILE A 5 31.70 -21.90 21.70
C ILE A 5 30.23 -21.84 21.28
N ARG A 6 29.35 -22.60 21.90
CA ARG A 6 27.92 -22.59 21.61
C ARG A 6 27.27 -21.23 21.94
N GLN A 7 27.65 -20.63 23.08
CA GLN A 7 27.18 -19.28 23.42
C GLN A 7 27.63 -18.23 22.39
N TRP A 8 28.89 -18.34 21.97
CA TRP A 8 29.45 -17.41 20.98
C TRP A 8 28.80 -17.56 19.62
N MET A 9 28.51 -18.77 19.17
CA MET A 9 27.79 -19.06 17.93
C MET A 9 26.35 -18.55 18.00
N GLY A 10 25.67 -18.73 19.13
CA GLY A 10 24.32 -18.17 19.36
C GLY A 10 24.32 -16.65 19.32
N ALA A 11 25.33 -15.99 19.91
CA ALA A 11 25.47 -14.54 19.88
C ALA A 11 25.69 -14.01 18.45
N ARG A 12 26.52 -14.69 17.65
CA ARG A 12 26.74 -14.34 16.25
C ARG A 12 25.46 -14.45 15.43
N GLU A 13 24.69 -15.50 15.63
CA GLU A 13 23.41 -15.72 14.95
C GLU A 13 22.40 -14.63 15.29
N ILE A 14 22.28 -14.25 16.56
CA ILE A 14 21.42 -13.15 17.01
C ILE A 14 21.86 -11.82 16.39
N ILE A 15 23.16 -11.52 16.37
CA ILE A 15 23.69 -10.30 15.74
C ILE A 15 23.40 -10.30 14.24
N SER A 16 23.53 -11.44 13.55
CA SER A 16 23.22 -11.57 12.15
C SER A 16 21.73 -11.30 11.86
N GLN A 17 20.83 -11.85 12.70
CA GLN A 17 19.39 -11.60 12.60
C GLN A 17 19.04 -10.13 12.84
N ILE A 18 19.67 -9.47 13.83
CA ILE A 18 19.47 -8.05 14.10
C ILE A 18 19.93 -7.20 12.92
N LYS A 19 21.10 -7.48 12.35
CA LYS A 19 21.60 -6.77 11.14
C LYS A 19 20.65 -6.92 9.95
N GLN A 20 20.12 -8.13 9.75
CA GLN A 20 19.16 -8.39 8.69
C GLN A 20 17.86 -7.62 8.93
N GLY A 21 17.32 -7.65 10.14
CA GLY A 21 16.12 -6.90 10.52
C GLY A 21 16.28 -5.39 10.35
N VAL A 22 17.43 -4.83 10.72
CA VAL A 22 17.75 -3.40 10.51
C VAL A 22 17.82 -3.07 9.02
N ARG A 23 18.42 -3.95 8.22
CA ARG A 23 18.49 -3.76 6.76
C ARG A 23 17.12 -3.78 6.11
N GLU A 24 16.26 -4.72 6.49
CA GLU A 24 14.88 -4.81 6.01
C GLU A 24 14.09 -3.56 6.40
N ALA A 25 14.17 -3.12 7.66
CA ALA A 25 13.51 -1.89 8.12
C ALA A 25 14.00 -0.65 7.37
N TYR A 26 15.30 -0.55 7.10
CA TYR A 26 15.86 0.54 6.31
C TYR A 26 15.31 0.54 4.88
N ASN A 27 15.25 -0.63 4.23
CA ASN A 27 14.71 -0.77 2.90
C ASN A 27 13.22 -0.42 2.84
N ASP A 28 12.44 -0.82 3.84
CA ASP A 28 11.02 -0.49 3.95
C ASP A 28 10.80 1.02 4.06
N VAL A 29 11.56 1.70 4.91
CA VAL A 29 11.50 3.16 5.05
C VAL A 29 11.89 3.85 3.74
N LYS A 30 12.95 3.37 3.08
CA LYS A 30 13.40 3.90 1.79
C LYS A 30 12.34 3.75 0.70
N ASN A 31 11.67 2.60 0.66
CA ASN A 31 10.61 2.32 -0.31
C ASN A 31 9.36 3.18 -0.05
N LEU A 32 8.99 3.37 1.22
CA LEU A 32 7.91 4.27 1.62
C LEU A 32 8.23 5.71 1.24
N ASP A 33 9.42 6.17 1.54
CA ASP A 33 9.87 7.53 1.20
C ASP A 33 9.85 7.78 -0.33
N ALA A 34 10.25 6.79 -1.11
CA ALA A 34 10.19 6.85 -2.57
C ALA A 34 8.72 6.95 -3.06
N ALA A 35 7.80 6.16 -2.50
CA ALA A 35 6.38 6.23 -2.84
C ALA A 35 5.79 7.58 -2.47
N MET A 36 6.12 8.12 -1.31
CA MET A 36 5.70 9.46 -0.87
C MET A 36 6.26 10.55 -1.77
N THR A 37 7.53 10.44 -2.19
CA THR A 37 8.15 11.38 -3.13
C THR A 37 7.40 11.41 -4.45
N ASN A 38 7.01 10.25 -4.97
CA ASN A 38 6.23 10.17 -6.20
C ASN A 38 4.86 10.81 -6.07
N ILE A 39 4.21 10.69 -4.92
CA ILE A 39 2.93 11.37 -4.64
C ILE A 39 3.15 12.89 -4.57
N ALA A 40 4.20 13.33 -3.87
CA ALA A 40 4.53 14.75 -3.72
C ALA A 40 4.76 15.45 -5.07
N VAL A 41 5.31 14.74 -6.06
CA VAL A 41 5.54 15.30 -7.42
C VAL A 41 4.22 15.65 -8.14
N VAL A 42 3.16 14.91 -7.86
CA VAL A 42 1.86 15.05 -8.57
C VAL A 42 0.77 15.70 -7.72
N THR A 43 1.10 16.12 -6.50
CA THR A 43 0.18 16.77 -5.56
C THR A 43 0.82 18.00 -4.94
N ASP A 44 0.06 18.74 -4.16
CA ASP A 44 0.59 19.85 -3.34
C ASP A 44 1.14 19.39 -1.99
N PHE A 45 1.10 18.09 -1.70
CA PHE A 45 1.65 17.54 -0.47
C PHE A 45 3.17 17.50 -0.50
N SER A 46 3.80 17.82 0.63
CA SER A 46 5.21 17.53 0.85
C SER A 46 5.40 16.07 1.31
N VAL A 47 6.61 15.54 1.18
CA VAL A 47 6.96 14.23 1.74
C VAL A 47 6.71 14.20 3.25
N GLU A 48 6.96 15.31 3.95
CA GLU A 48 6.70 15.45 5.40
C GLU A 48 5.20 15.31 5.71
N ASP A 49 4.32 15.94 4.90
CA ASP A 49 2.88 15.81 5.05
C ASP A 49 2.44 14.35 4.89
N LEU A 50 3.00 13.64 3.93
CA LEU A 50 2.69 12.23 3.67
C LEU A 50 3.19 11.31 4.80
N TRP A 51 4.35 11.60 5.37
CA TRP A 51 4.81 10.93 6.59
C TRP A 51 3.89 11.20 7.78
N GLY A 52 3.34 12.40 7.88
CA GLY A 52 2.33 12.74 8.90
C GLY A 52 1.07 11.90 8.81
N GLN A 53 0.73 11.37 7.65
CA GLN A 53 -0.43 10.51 7.41
C GLN A 53 -0.15 9.02 7.56
N ILE A 54 1.08 8.62 7.92
CA ILE A 54 1.52 7.21 7.94
C ILE A 54 0.60 6.31 8.79
N ASN A 55 0.09 6.82 9.91
CA ASN A 55 -0.77 6.03 10.80
C ASN A 55 -2.10 5.65 10.13
N ASP A 56 -2.67 6.53 9.34
CA ASP A 56 -3.89 6.28 8.58
C ASP A 56 -3.67 5.22 7.51
N TYR A 57 -2.55 5.32 6.78
CA TYR A 57 -2.16 4.34 5.77
C TYR A 57 -1.83 2.98 6.36
N MET A 58 -1.18 2.95 7.53
CA MET A 58 -0.92 1.71 8.27
C MET A 58 -2.21 1.05 8.74
N ALA A 59 -3.19 1.84 9.18
CA ALA A 59 -4.51 1.34 9.60
C ALA A 59 -5.25 0.69 8.42
N ILE A 60 -5.23 1.33 7.25
CA ILE A 60 -5.80 0.78 6.02
C ILE A 60 -5.07 -0.52 5.62
N ALA A 61 -3.75 -0.51 5.64
CA ALA A 61 -2.94 -1.69 5.33
C ALA A 61 -3.30 -2.88 6.21
N LYS A 62 -3.43 -2.65 7.51
CA LYS A 62 -3.82 -3.67 8.49
C LYS A 62 -5.25 -4.17 8.26
N GLN A 63 -6.18 -3.25 7.99
CA GLN A 63 -7.59 -3.59 7.77
C GLN A 63 -7.79 -4.50 6.55
N TYR A 64 -7.08 -4.23 5.46
CA TYR A 64 -7.22 -4.98 4.21
C TYR A 64 -6.16 -6.06 4.00
N GLY A 65 -5.24 -6.24 4.95
CA GLY A 65 -4.21 -7.27 4.88
C GLY A 65 -3.19 -7.05 3.77
N VAL A 66 -2.84 -5.79 3.51
CA VAL A 66 -1.86 -5.37 2.51
C VAL A 66 -0.69 -4.65 3.17
N THR A 67 0.35 -4.35 2.41
CA THR A 67 1.48 -3.57 2.92
C THR A 67 1.16 -2.07 2.92
N THR A 68 1.75 -1.32 3.85
CA THR A 68 1.63 0.15 3.87
C THR A 68 2.14 0.76 2.57
N GLN A 69 3.24 0.24 2.02
CA GLN A 69 3.76 0.63 0.72
C GLN A 69 2.71 0.42 -0.38
N GLY A 70 2.01 -0.71 -0.37
CA GLY A 70 0.93 -1.00 -1.33
C GLY A 70 -0.19 0.03 -1.28
N VAL A 71 -0.56 0.51 -0.08
CA VAL A 71 -1.55 1.59 0.07
C VAL A 71 -1.06 2.87 -0.60
N TYR A 72 0.20 3.28 -0.35
CA TYR A 72 0.77 4.47 -1.01
C TYR A 72 0.86 4.31 -2.53
N GLU A 73 1.23 3.15 -3.02
CA GLU A 73 1.30 2.88 -4.47
C GLU A 73 -0.06 3.04 -5.15
N VAL A 74 -1.12 2.53 -4.54
CA VAL A 74 -2.48 2.69 -5.09
C VAL A 74 -2.94 4.14 -5.03
N THR A 75 -2.70 4.84 -3.93
CA THR A 75 -2.99 6.28 -3.83
C THR A 75 -2.24 7.09 -4.88
N GLN A 76 -0.98 6.76 -5.14
CA GLN A 76 -0.20 7.40 -6.19
C GLN A 76 -0.87 7.29 -7.55
N LEU A 77 -1.36 6.10 -7.92
CA LEU A 77 -2.03 5.89 -9.21
C LEU A 77 -3.25 6.82 -9.38
N TYR A 78 -4.03 7.00 -8.32
CA TYR A 78 -5.20 7.87 -8.35
C TYR A 78 -4.84 9.36 -8.32
N TYR A 79 -3.83 9.77 -7.56
CA TYR A 79 -3.34 11.14 -7.59
C TYR A 79 -2.78 11.53 -8.96
N GLN A 80 -2.12 10.61 -9.65
CA GLN A 80 -1.65 10.83 -11.03
C GLN A 80 -2.80 11.06 -12.01
N GLN A 81 -3.99 10.57 -11.70
CA GLN A 81 -5.20 10.84 -12.48
C GLN A 81 -5.85 12.19 -12.17
N GLY A 82 -5.31 12.96 -11.23
CA GLY A 82 -5.80 14.28 -10.86
C GLY A 82 -6.97 14.27 -9.88
N LEU A 83 -7.19 13.18 -9.17
CA LEU A 83 -8.28 13.07 -8.19
C LEU A 83 -7.96 13.82 -6.90
N GLY A 84 -8.99 14.37 -6.26
CA GLY A 84 -8.88 14.97 -4.94
C GLY A 84 -8.73 13.93 -3.82
N THR A 85 -8.25 14.37 -2.66
CA THR A 85 -7.90 13.46 -1.54
C THR A 85 -9.05 12.56 -1.11
N ALA A 86 -10.27 13.08 -1.00
CA ALA A 86 -11.44 12.30 -0.59
C ALA A 86 -11.73 11.16 -1.57
N ASP A 87 -11.70 11.46 -2.87
CA ASP A 87 -11.94 10.50 -3.94
C ASP A 87 -10.81 9.45 -4.01
N VAL A 88 -9.56 9.89 -3.85
CA VAL A 88 -8.39 9.00 -3.83
C VAL A 88 -8.52 7.98 -2.69
N MET A 89 -8.86 8.41 -1.49
CA MET A 89 -8.97 7.51 -0.34
C MET A 89 -10.11 6.49 -0.53
N ALA A 90 -11.26 6.93 -1.03
CA ALA A 90 -12.39 6.05 -1.32
C ALA A 90 -12.02 5.03 -2.40
N ALA A 91 -11.44 5.47 -3.50
CA ALA A 91 -11.02 4.59 -4.60
C ALA A 91 -9.90 3.63 -4.15
N THR A 92 -8.95 4.09 -3.34
CA THR A 92 -7.85 3.27 -2.82
C THR A 92 -8.37 2.10 -1.99
N THR A 93 -9.25 2.36 -1.03
CA THR A 93 -9.78 1.29 -0.16
C THR A 93 -10.55 0.23 -0.96
N GLU A 94 -11.36 0.65 -1.91
CA GLU A 94 -12.12 -0.26 -2.75
C GLU A 94 -11.22 -1.03 -3.75
N THR A 95 -10.18 -0.40 -4.26
CA THR A 95 -9.18 -1.05 -5.12
C THR A 95 -8.42 -2.14 -4.36
N LEU A 96 -8.04 -1.89 -3.12
CA LEU A 96 -7.38 -2.89 -2.27
C LEU A 96 -8.28 -4.09 -1.99
N LYS A 97 -9.56 -3.86 -1.73
CA LYS A 97 -10.57 -4.93 -1.62
C LYS A 97 -10.66 -5.75 -2.90
N MET A 98 -10.80 -5.07 -4.03
CA MET A 98 -10.93 -5.71 -5.35
C MET A 98 -9.69 -6.55 -5.69
N ALA A 99 -8.49 -6.02 -5.45
CA ALA A 99 -7.24 -6.74 -5.66
C ALA A 99 -7.19 -8.03 -4.85
N ARG A 100 -7.62 -7.97 -3.60
CA ARG A 100 -7.65 -9.12 -2.70
C ARG A 100 -8.69 -10.16 -3.13
N ILE A 101 -9.89 -9.73 -3.49
CA ILE A 101 -10.97 -10.62 -3.95
C ILE A 101 -10.58 -11.32 -5.26
N ALA A 102 -10.02 -10.57 -6.20
CA ALA A 102 -9.64 -11.05 -7.52
C ALA A 102 -8.29 -11.80 -7.53
N GLY A 103 -7.44 -11.59 -6.54
CA GLY A 103 -6.08 -12.13 -6.52
C GLY A 103 -5.18 -11.52 -7.60
N ILE A 104 -5.40 -10.26 -7.95
CA ILE A 104 -4.64 -9.52 -8.96
C ILE A 104 -3.77 -8.45 -8.32
N SER A 105 -2.87 -7.84 -9.11
CA SER A 105 -2.02 -6.76 -8.65
C SER A 105 -2.82 -5.50 -8.31
N TYR A 106 -2.25 -4.62 -7.48
CA TYR A 106 -2.86 -3.33 -7.16
C TYR A 106 -3.01 -2.46 -8.42
N SER A 107 -2.05 -2.50 -9.32
CA SER A 107 -2.09 -1.76 -10.57
C SER A 107 -3.23 -2.23 -11.45
N ASP A 108 -3.37 -3.54 -11.64
CA ASP A 108 -4.46 -4.12 -12.44
C ASP A 108 -5.83 -3.82 -11.83
N ALA A 109 -5.94 -3.89 -10.50
CA ALA A 109 -7.18 -3.54 -9.80
C ALA A 109 -7.53 -2.06 -9.96
N ALA A 110 -6.54 -1.16 -9.87
CA ALA A 110 -6.73 0.28 -10.07
C ALA A 110 -7.15 0.60 -11.51
N ASP A 111 -6.52 -0.04 -12.48
CA ASP A 111 -6.87 0.13 -13.90
C ASP A 111 -8.29 -0.39 -14.17
N GLY A 112 -8.64 -1.56 -13.67
CA GLY A 112 -9.98 -2.12 -13.77
C GLY A 112 -11.05 -1.22 -13.15
N MET A 113 -10.77 -0.69 -11.96
CA MET A 113 -11.66 0.25 -11.28
C MET A 113 -11.86 1.53 -12.10
N THR A 114 -10.79 2.11 -12.61
CA THR A 114 -10.82 3.33 -13.43
C THR A 114 -11.63 3.11 -14.71
N VAL A 115 -11.40 1.99 -15.39
CA VAL A 115 -12.13 1.64 -16.62
C VAL A 115 -13.63 1.49 -16.33
N ALA A 116 -14.00 0.78 -15.27
CA ALA A 116 -15.39 0.57 -14.89
C ALA A 116 -16.10 1.89 -14.57
N ILE A 117 -15.47 2.75 -13.76
CA ILE A 117 -16.03 4.05 -13.39
C ILE A 117 -16.24 4.94 -14.62
N ARG A 118 -15.26 5.00 -15.51
CA ARG A 118 -15.35 5.79 -16.76
C ARG A 118 -16.37 5.22 -17.74
N ALA A 119 -16.38 3.89 -17.93
CA ALA A 119 -17.28 3.22 -18.87
C ALA A 119 -18.76 3.42 -18.52
N PHE A 120 -19.07 3.41 -17.22
CA PHE A 120 -20.44 3.61 -16.73
C PHE A 120 -20.76 5.05 -16.32
N ASN A 121 -19.83 5.99 -16.55
CA ASN A 121 -19.95 7.40 -16.17
C ASN A 121 -20.32 7.58 -14.69
N MET A 122 -19.69 6.79 -13.84
CA MET A 122 -19.86 6.81 -12.39
C MET A 122 -18.86 7.79 -11.76
N ASP A 123 -19.19 8.26 -10.57
CA ASP A 123 -18.24 9.02 -9.76
C ASP A 123 -17.30 8.07 -9.00
N MET A 124 -16.14 8.57 -8.54
CA MET A 124 -15.21 7.77 -7.75
C MET A 124 -15.80 7.31 -6.40
N THR A 125 -16.82 8.01 -5.91
CA THR A 125 -17.60 7.59 -4.73
C THR A 125 -18.40 6.31 -4.99
N ASP A 126 -18.60 5.93 -6.24
CA ASP A 126 -19.29 4.70 -6.63
C ASP A 126 -18.35 3.48 -6.69
N ALA A 127 -17.09 3.63 -6.34
CA ALA A 127 -16.10 2.54 -6.37
C ALA A 127 -16.54 1.32 -5.53
N ALA A 128 -17.22 1.56 -4.40
CA ALA A 128 -17.80 0.49 -3.59
C ALA A 128 -18.82 -0.36 -4.37
N HIS A 129 -19.64 0.29 -5.19
CA HIS A 129 -20.61 -0.41 -6.04
C HIS A 129 -19.91 -1.29 -7.09
N VAL A 130 -18.82 -0.81 -7.70
CA VAL A 130 -18.00 -1.61 -8.63
C VAL A 130 -17.45 -2.86 -7.94
N THR A 131 -16.91 -2.70 -6.74
CA THR A 131 -16.39 -3.81 -5.95
C THR A 131 -17.50 -4.81 -5.58
N ASP A 132 -18.68 -4.33 -5.19
CA ASP A 132 -19.82 -5.18 -4.83
C ASP A 132 -20.31 -6.00 -6.04
N VAL A 133 -20.45 -5.38 -7.20
CA VAL A 133 -20.82 -6.05 -8.45
C VAL A 133 -19.79 -7.11 -8.80
N TYR A 134 -18.51 -6.78 -8.76
CA TYR A 134 -17.43 -7.73 -9.02
C TYR A 134 -17.46 -8.92 -8.06
N SER A 135 -17.62 -8.64 -6.78
CA SER A 135 -17.69 -9.66 -5.73
C SER A 135 -18.87 -10.63 -5.94
N ASN A 136 -20.04 -10.12 -6.33
CA ASN A 136 -21.22 -10.91 -6.63
C ASN A 136 -21.04 -11.80 -7.88
N VAL A 137 -20.34 -11.32 -8.89
CA VAL A 137 -20.03 -12.07 -10.11
C VAL A 137 -18.97 -13.13 -9.87
N ALA A 138 -17.96 -12.82 -9.04
CA ALA A 138 -16.86 -13.73 -8.70
C ALA A 138 -17.27 -14.85 -7.72
N ALA A 139 -18.33 -14.64 -6.96
CA ALA A 139 -18.86 -15.65 -6.05
C ALA A 139 -19.67 -16.71 -6.81
#